data_e3108d66e04963b0abf86a8e86e8ad55
#
_entry.id   e3108d66e04963b0abf86a8e86e8ad55
#
_cell.length_a   1.000
_cell.length_b   1.000
_cell.length_c   1.000
_cell.angle_alpha   90.00
_cell.angle_beta   90.00
_cell.angle_gamma   90.00
#
_symmetry.space_group_name_H-M   'P 1'
#
loop_
_entity.id
_entity.type
_entity.pdbx_description
1 polymer ?
#
loop_
_entity_poly.entity_id
_entity_poly.type
_entity_poly.pdbx_seq_one_letter_code
_entity_poly.pdbx_strand_id
1 'polypeptide(L)'
;MKKYILLLQLLFTAAVFAQNPVRWTTQAIQTDTLKFDVIITANIQEKWHLYATEMPEDGPLPTEFIFNDVTLTSSLTHSELITGFDPIFEMELSYFNDEAMFYQSISVPNRAVTEVLVD
;
A
#
# COMPACT_ATOMS: atom_id res chain seq x y z
N MET A 1 2.51 -30.68 -27.90
CA MET A 1 1.24 -29.99 -27.73
C MET A 1 1.04 -29.42 -26.35
N LYS A 2 1.20 -30.18 -25.31
CA LYS A 2 1.07 -29.68 -23.94
C LYS A 2 2.05 -28.54 -23.63
N LYS A 3 3.24 -28.58 -24.20
CA LYS A 3 4.26 -27.56 -24.00
C LYS A 3 3.84 -26.17 -24.54
N TYR A 4 3.13 -26.15 -25.64
CA TYR A 4 2.68 -24.88 -26.26
C TYR A 4 1.57 -24.25 -25.44
N ILE A 5 0.69 -25.06 -24.87
CA ILE A 5 -0.37 -24.56 -24.00
C ILE A 5 0.22 -23.91 -22.75
N LEU A 6 1.25 -24.54 -22.15
CA LEU A 6 1.92 -24.02 -20.98
C LEU A 6 2.62 -22.68 -21.27
N LEU A 7 3.26 -22.56 -22.43
CA LEU A 7 3.90 -21.33 -22.86
C LEU A 7 2.88 -20.21 -22.99
N LEU A 8 1.73 -20.49 -23.56
CA LEU A 8 0.67 -19.52 -23.72
C LEU A 8 0.15 -19.02 -22.36
N GLN A 9 0.02 -19.93 -21.40
CA GLN A 9 -0.39 -19.57 -20.05
C GLN A 9 0.63 -18.69 -19.35
N LEU A 10 1.91 -18.97 -19.54
CA LEU A 10 2.98 -18.15 -18.98
C LEU A 10 2.96 -16.74 -19.54
N LEU A 11 2.74 -16.57 -20.83
CA LEU A 11 2.63 -15.26 -21.46
C LEU A 11 1.44 -14.49 -20.90
N PHE A 12 0.33 -15.13 -20.70
CA PHE A 12 -0.86 -14.53 -20.13
C PHE A 12 -0.59 -14.06 -18.69
N THR A 13 0.08 -14.88 -17.89
CA THR A 13 0.43 -14.54 -16.52
C THR A 13 1.37 -13.33 -16.47
N ALA A 14 2.36 -13.30 -17.35
CA ALA A 14 3.28 -12.15 -17.43
C ALA A 14 2.55 -10.85 -17.76
N ALA A 15 1.54 -10.90 -18.65
CA ALA A 15 0.73 -9.74 -18.98
C ALA A 15 -0.05 -9.23 -17.76
N VAL A 16 -0.57 -10.12 -16.92
CA VAL A 16 -1.27 -9.73 -15.70
C VAL A 16 -0.31 -9.05 -14.72
N PHE A 17 0.91 -9.55 -14.55
CA PHE A 17 1.90 -8.94 -13.68
C PHE A 17 2.29 -7.53 -14.16
N ALA A 18 2.37 -7.32 -15.47
CA ALA A 18 2.73 -6.03 -16.03
C ALA A 18 1.71 -4.92 -15.72
N GLN A 19 0.51 -5.29 -15.25
CA GLN A 19 -0.55 -4.35 -14.93
C GLN A 19 -0.54 -3.88 -13.47
N ASN A 20 0.36 -4.39 -12.64
CA ASN A 20 0.43 -3.99 -11.24
C ASN A 20 1.46 -2.88 -11.05
N PRO A 21 1.02 -1.61 -10.95
CA PRO A 21 1.94 -0.47 -10.92
C PRO A 21 2.56 -0.20 -9.55
N VAL A 22 2.11 -0.88 -8.50
CA VAL A 22 2.61 -0.63 -7.14
C VAL A 22 3.07 -1.95 -6.53
N ARG A 23 4.29 -1.93 -5.97
CA ARG A 23 4.82 -3.04 -5.20
C ARG A 23 4.85 -2.65 -3.73
N TRP A 24 4.26 -3.48 -2.90
CA TRP A 24 4.14 -3.25 -1.47
C TRP A 24 5.11 -4.12 -0.69
N THR A 25 5.78 -3.52 0.28
CA THR A 25 6.57 -4.24 1.28
C THR A 25 6.19 -3.77 2.66
N THR A 26 6.26 -4.67 3.64
CA THR A 26 5.90 -4.36 5.01
C THR A 26 6.99 -4.85 5.95
N GLN A 27 7.32 -4.02 6.93
CA GLN A 27 8.29 -4.34 7.97
C GLN A 27 7.66 -4.01 9.32
N ALA A 28 7.85 -4.88 10.32
CA ALA A 28 7.41 -4.63 11.67
C ALA A 28 8.63 -4.61 12.59
N ILE A 29 8.78 -3.54 13.35
CA ILE A 29 9.87 -3.35 14.30
C ILE A 29 9.30 -3.38 15.72
N GLN A 30 9.75 -4.30 16.54
CA GLN A 30 9.29 -4.38 17.92
C GLN A 30 9.88 -3.22 18.73
N THR A 31 9.01 -2.48 19.40
CA THR A 31 9.39 -1.31 20.21
C THR A 31 9.27 -1.59 21.71
N ASP A 32 8.40 -2.53 22.09
CA ASP A 32 8.19 -2.97 23.47
C ASP A 32 7.50 -4.33 23.42
N THR A 33 7.25 -4.92 24.60
CA THR A 33 6.47 -6.15 24.69
C THR A 33 5.09 -5.91 24.06
N LEU A 34 4.72 -6.73 23.07
CA LEU A 34 3.46 -6.65 22.33
C LEU A 34 3.24 -5.34 21.55
N LYS A 35 4.29 -4.53 21.39
CA LYS A 35 4.19 -3.27 20.62
C LYS A 35 5.14 -3.29 19.46
N PHE A 36 4.64 -2.79 18.32
CA PHE A 36 5.41 -2.75 17.08
C PHE A 36 5.13 -1.47 16.31
N ASP A 37 6.15 -1.01 15.58
CA ASP A 37 5.97 -0.01 14.54
C ASP A 37 5.95 -0.74 13.20
N VAL A 38 4.88 -0.54 12.46
CA VAL A 38 4.69 -1.11 11.12
C VAL A 38 5.07 -0.06 10.10
N ILE A 39 5.98 -0.43 9.19
CA ILE A 39 6.41 0.41 8.10
C ILE A 39 5.95 -0.25 6.80
N ILE A 40 5.10 0.45 6.06
CA ILE A 40 4.57 -0.01 4.78
C ILE A 40 5.19 0.84 3.70
N THR A 41 5.86 0.20 2.76
CA THR A 41 6.51 0.90 1.65
C THR A 41 5.83 0.53 0.35
N ALA A 42 5.44 1.53 -0.42
CA ALA A 42 4.91 1.39 -1.76
C ALA A 42 5.98 1.84 -2.75
N ASN A 43 6.38 0.96 -3.65
CA ASN A 43 7.25 1.32 -4.78
C ASN A 43 6.34 1.48 -5.99
N ILE A 44 6.25 2.71 -6.48
CA ILE A 44 5.30 3.12 -7.50
C ILE A 44 6.01 3.18 -8.84
N GLN A 45 5.45 2.50 -9.84
CA GLN A 45 6.01 2.50 -11.17
C GLN A 45 6.01 3.91 -11.75
N GLU A 46 7.07 4.24 -12.50
CA GLU A 46 7.20 5.53 -13.16
C GLU A 46 5.93 5.89 -13.92
N LYS A 47 5.51 7.15 -13.84
CA LYS A 47 4.29 7.72 -14.45
C LYS A 47 2.98 7.29 -13.79
N TRP A 48 3.03 6.49 -12.71
CA TRP A 48 1.86 6.17 -11.91
C TRP A 48 1.84 6.99 -10.63
N HIS A 49 0.65 7.13 -10.07
CA HIS A 49 0.44 7.82 -8.79
C HIS A 49 -0.27 6.91 -7.82
N LEU A 50 0.04 7.08 -6.55
CA LEU A 50 -0.71 6.48 -5.46
C LEU A 50 -1.41 7.62 -4.73
N TYR A 51 -2.74 7.59 -4.68
CA TYR A 51 -3.49 8.65 -4.04
C TYR A 51 -3.27 8.67 -2.53
N ALA A 52 -3.40 9.85 -1.94
CA ALA A 52 -3.26 10.03 -0.49
C ALA A 52 -4.31 9.24 0.28
N THR A 53 -4.13 9.15 1.58
CA THR A 53 -5.07 8.45 2.48
C THR A 53 -6.33 9.26 2.75
N GLU A 54 -6.33 10.52 2.39
CA GLU A 54 -7.50 11.40 2.48
C GLU A 54 -7.75 12.02 1.10
N MET A 55 -8.98 11.91 0.61
CA MET A 55 -9.39 12.41 -0.69
C MET A 55 -10.69 13.22 -0.57
N PRO A 56 -10.90 14.20 -1.46
CA PRO A 56 -12.19 14.86 -1.54
C PRO A 56 -13.32 13.87 -1.84
N GLU A 57 -14.52 14.16 -1.39
CA GLU A 57 -15.65 13.28 -1.54
C GLU A 57 -15.95 12.92 -3.00
N ASP A 58 -15.79 13.89 -3.91
CA ASP A 58 -16.03 13.70 -5.33
C ASP A 58 -14.79 13.22 -6.09
N GLY A 59 -13.70 12.91 -5.41
CA GLY A 59 -12.44 12.48 -6.00
C GLY A 59 -12.32 10.98 -6.12
N PRO A 60 -11.12 10.51 -6.45
CA PRO A 60 -10.84 9.07 -6.50
C PRO A 60 -10.86 8.45 -5.11
N LEU A 61 -10.86 7.12 -5.06
CA LEU A 61 -10.78 6.41 -3.79
C LEU A 61 -9.40 6.64 -3.14
N PRO A 62 -9.38 6.92 -1.84
CA PRO A 62 -8.10 7.08 -1.13
C PRO A 62 -7.38 5.75 -0.94
N THR A 63 -6.08 5.82 -0.70
CA THR A 63 -5.32 4.67 -0.22
C THR A 63 -5.75 4.36 1.20
N GLU A 64 -6.06 3.09 1.47
CA GLU A 64 -6.58 2.66 2.77
C GLU A 64 -5.84 1.43 3.26
N PHE A 65 -5.55 1.40 4.57
CA PHE A 65 -4.94 0.25 5.23
C PHE A 65 -5.88 -0.25 6.32
N ILE A 66 -6.11 -1.56 6.32
CA ILE A 66 -6.94 -2.22 7.33
C ILE A 66 -6.04 -3.14 8.14
N PHE A 67 -5.98 -2.91 9.45
CA PHE A 67 -5.19 -3.71 10.37
C PHE A 67 -6.13 -4.61 11.16
N ASN A 68 -5.96 -5.92 11.00
CA ASN A 68 -6.83 -6.91 11.65
C ASN A 68 -6.22 -7.43 12.95
N ASP A 69 -7.05 -7.57 13.97
CA ASP A 69 -6.71 -8.21 15.25
C ASP A 69 -5.59 -7.51 16.03
N VAL A 70 -5.42 -6.23 15.81
CA VAL A 70 -4.47 -5.41 16.55
C VAL A 70 -5.13 -4.10 17.00
N THR A 71 -4.52 -3.42 17.94
CA THR A 71 -4.94 -2.09 18.39
C THR A 71 -3.99 -1.06 17.79
N LEU A 72 -4.53 -0.03 17.16
CA LEU A 72 -3.74 1.08 16.67
C LEU A 72 -3.38 1.99 17.85
N THR A 73 -2.09 2.26 18.04
CA THR A 73 -1.59 3.07 19.16
C THR A 73 -1.08 4.43 18.73
N SER A 74 -1.18 4.75 17.45
CA SER A 74 -0.83 6.06 16.90
C SER A 74 -1.74 6.40 15.75
N SER A 75 -1.71 7.65 15.30
CA SER A 75 -2.27 8.00 13.99
C SER A 75 -1.34 7.49 12.90
N LEU A 76 -1.89 7.18 11.74
CA LEU A 76 -1.10 6.85 10.57
C LEU A 76 -0.34 8.09 10.10
N THR A 77 0.95 7.96 9.91
CA THR A 77 1.78 9.01 9.31
C THR A 77 2.37 8.51 7.99
N HIS A 78 2.83 9.42 7.17
CA HIS A 78 3.33 9.07 5.85
C HIS A 78 4.41 10.04 5.38
N SER A 79 5.11 9.65 4.32
CA SER A 79 6.09 10.48 3.64
C SER A 79 5.41 11.66 2.92
N GLU A 80 6.20 12.51 2.31
CA GLU A 80 5.73 13.77 1.72
C GLU A 80 4.78 13.54 0.54
N LEU A 81 3.69 14.31 0.50
CA LEU A 81 2.71 14.31 -0.58
C LEU A 81 3.04 15.34 -1.64
N ILE A 82 2.63 15.04 -2.86
CA ILE A 82 2.63 15.99 -3.97
C ILE A 82 1.17 16.40 -4.21
N THR A 83 0.93 17.68 -4.43
CA THR A 83 -0.41 18.18 -4.75
C THR A 83 -0.38 18.80 -6.13
N GLY A 84 -1.37 18.43 -6.95
CA GLY A 84 -1.47 18.95 -8.30
C GLY A 84 -2.89 18.86 -8.84
N PHE A 85 -3.17 19.61 -9.89
CA PHE A 85 -4.47 19.58 -10.55
C PHE A 85 -4.61 18.31 -11.37
N ASP A 86 -5.73 17.59 -11.16
CA ASP A 86 -6.05 16.40 -11.92
C ASP A 86 -7.12 16.74 -12.98
N PRO A 87 -6.79 16.61 -14.28
CA PRO A 87 -7.73 16.99 -15.32
C PRO A 87 -8.93 16.03 -15.46
N ILE A 88 -8.80 14.80 -14.96
CA ILE A 88 -9.88 13.81 -15.02
C ILE A 88 -10.95 14.13 -14.00
N PHE A 89 -10.54 14.41 -12.76
CA PHE A 89 -11.45 14.77 -11.68
C PHE A 89 -11.71 16.28 -11.59
N GLU A 90 -10.98 17.08 -12.35
CA GLU A 90 -11.10 18.54 -12.42
C GLU A 90 -10.96 19.20 -11.03
N MET A 91 -10.00 18.72 -10.24
CA MET A 91 -9.73 19.25 -8.89
C MET A 91 -8.28 19.02 -8.53
N GLU A 92 -7.82 19.70 -7.48
CA GLU A 92 -6.51 19.44 -6.92
C GLU A 92 -6.54 18.19 -6.05
N LEU A 93 -5.60 17.31 -6.28
CA LEU A 93 -5.47 16.05 -5.55
C LEU A 93 -4.07 15.91 -5.00
N SER A 94 -3.96 15.18 -3.87
CA SER A 94 -2.67 14.84 -3.27
C SER A 94 -2.36 13.38 -3.53
N TYR A 95 -1.11 13.09 -3.84
CA TYR A 95 -0.67 11.77 -4.24
C TYR A 95 0.82 11.57 -3.97
N PHE A 96 1.28 10.34 -4.14
CA PHE A 96 2.68 9.95 -4.03
C PHE A 96 3.20 9.52 -5.40
N ASN A 97 4.45 9.86 -5.68
CA ASN A 97 5.21 9.36 -6.83
C ASN A 97 6.38 8.53 -6.34
N ASP A 98 6.85 7.61 -7.17
CA ASP A 98 8.07 6.81 -6.98
C ASP A 98 8.03 5.92 -5.74
N GLU A 99 8.03 6.49 -4.56
CA GLU A 99 8.01 5.74 -3.32
C GLU A 99 7.14 6.47 -2.29
N ALA A 100 6.32 5.70 -1.58
CA ALA A 100 5.57 6.20 -0.44
C ALA A 100 5.86 5.32 0.77
N MET A 101 5.99 5.92 1.93
CA MET A 101 6.18 5.21 3.18
C MET A 101 5.09 5.60 4.17
N PHE A 102 4.54 4.60 4.84
CA PHE A 102 3.47 4.77 5.83
C PHE A 102 3.91 4.14 7.14
N TYR A 103 3.61 4.80 8.25
CA TYR A 103 4.03 4.39 9.57
C TYR A 103 2.84 4.28 10.49
N GLN A 104 2.71 3.13 11.15
CA GLN A 104 1.62 2.87 12.08
C GLN A 104 2.14 2.11 13.29
N SER A 105 1.93 2.65 14.48
CA SER A 105 2.23 1.93 15.71
C SER A 105 1.03 1.10 16.13
N ILE A 106 1.29 -0.13 16.54
CA ILE A 106 0.26 -1.09 16.93
C ILE A 106 0.64 -1.80 18.23
N SER A 107 -0.36 -2.37 18.89
CA SER A 107 -0.15 -3.38 19.91
C SER A 107 -0.90 -4.65 19.53
N VAL A 108 -0.31 -5.80 19.84
CA VAL A 108 -0.92 -7.10 19.59
C VAL A 108 -1.46 -7.67 20.89
N PRO A 109 -2.54 -8.49 20.85
CA PRO A 109 -3.20 -8.96 22.08
C PRO A 109 -2.38 -9.95 22.89
N ASN A 110 -1.47 -10.71 22.26
CA ASN A 110 -0.64 -11.69 22.94
C ASN A 110 0.54 -12.13 22.06
N ARG A 111 1.47 -12.87 22.64
CA ARG A 111 2.68 -13.32 21.96
C ARG A 111 2.45 -14.40 20.90
N ALA A 112 1.27 -14.99 20.88
CA ALA A 112 0.95 -15.98 19.85
C ALA A 112 0.68 -15.36 18.48
N VAL A 113 0.50 -14.04 18.43
CA VAL A 113 0.34 -13.33 17.15
C VAL A 113 1.71 -13.22 16.48
N THR A 114 1.90 -13.95 15.40
CA THR A 114 3.16 -13.98 14.65
C THR A 114 3.07 -13.25 13.33
N GLU A 115 1.88 -12.84 12.93
CA GLU A 115 1.63 -12.19 11.64
C GLU A 115 0.55 -11.13 11.78
N VAL A 116 0.77 -9.99 11.16
CA VAL A 116 -0.19 -8.90 11.07
C VAL A 116 -0.52 -8.69 9.60
N LEU A 117 -1.81 -8.79 9.26
CA LEU A 117 -2.28 -8.61 7.89
C LEU A 117 -2.66 -7.15 7.68
N VAL A 118 -2.15 -6.57 6.61
CA VAL A 118 -2.43 -5.19 6.20
C VAL A 118 -3.01 -5.21 4.80
N ASP A 119 -4.20 -4.68 4.64
CA ASP A 119 -4.86 -4.54 3.35
C ASP A 119 -4.72 -3.14 2.78
#